data_b96ac35ef620d3469766c83fdbd8bb34
#
_entry.id   b96ac35ef620d3469766c83fdbd8bb34
#
_cell.length_a   1.000
_cell.length_b   1.000
_cell.length_c   1.000
_cell.angle_alpha   90.00
_cell.angle_beta   90.00
_cell.angle_gamma   90.00
#
_symmetry.space_group_name_H-M   'P 1'
#
loop_
_entity.id
_entity.type
_entity.pdbx_description
1 polymer ?
#
loop_
_entity_poly.entity_id
_entity_poly.type
_entity_poly.pdbx_seq_one_letter_code
_entity_poly.pdbx_strand_id
1 'polypeptide(L)'
;MFDLTIVGGGPGGTSAAITARVAGVNVLLLERGIIPRHKVCGEFVSAESLDLLYTLLSSEHKPLLKEAIRIAQTRIFLDGQTINTPVHPEAVSIARLDLDAALWASAQECGVDARQRVTVHNISGSGPFRIHTSDGDFESRAVVNASGRWSNLTADTSLSNGSAERWLGIKGHFSESAPERSVDLYFFEGGYCGVQPVNLRGPGTEENRINACAMVKADVASTLMEVLNCHPQLKERSQNWRPLSNPISTSPLLFRIPMPDRGGILMAGDAAAFVDPFVGDGISLALRSGAMAAQCLIPFFRRDIILQDAALAYRRIYQERLAHVFNASSMIRRALKLPGAIRRPMIYFLRTIPSLPKYLVKRTRGFAALHLLENSPNWDKNACRGARDGMRIGFDQESADD
;
A
#
# COMPACT_ATOMS: atom_id res chain seq x y z
N MET A 1 -12.03 25.58 -12.85
CA MET A 1 -10.61 25.17 -12.71
C MET A 1 -10.39 24.72 -11.26
N PHE A 2 -9.81 23.54 -11.04
CA PHE A 2 -9.44 23.02 -9.73
C PHE A 2 -8.04 23.48 -9.35
N ASP A 3 -7.72 23.52 -8.04
CA ASP A 3 -6.34 23.71 -7.63
C ASP A 3 -5.54 22.42 -7.85
N LEU A 4 -6.12 21.26 -7.48
CA LEU A 4 -5.48 19.96 -7.57
C LEU A 4 -6.42 18.94 -8.18
N THR A 5 -5.97 18.25 -9.23
CA THR A 5 -6.61 17.02 -9.73
C THR A 5 -5.78 15.80 -9.36
N ILE A 6 -6.44 14.79 -8.82
CA ILE A 6 -5.83 13.52 -8.43
C ILE A 6 -6.43 12.40 -9.27
N VAL A 7 -5.58 11.59 -9.89
CA VAL A 7 -5.98 10.48 -10.73
C VAL A 7 -5.75 9.15 -10.00
N GLY A 8 -6.84 8.46 -9.66
CA GLY A 8 -6.86 7.18 -8.97
C GLY A 8 -7.33 7.27 -7.52
N GLY A 9 -8.43 6.58 -7.21
CA GLY A 9 -9.11 6.56 -5.91
C GLY A 9 -8.60 5.47 -4.93
N GLY A 10 -7.38 4.96 -5.11
CA GLY A 10 -6.75 4.04 -4.15
C GLY A 10 -6.14 4.79 -2.95
N PRO A 11 -5.47 4.08 -2.00
CA PRO A 11 -4.92 4.67 -0.79
C PRO A 11 -4.00 5.87 -1.02
N GLY A 12 -3.21 5.88 -2.11
CA GLY A 12 -2.34 7.01 -2.44
C GLY A 12 -3.11 8.25 -2.88
N GLY A 13 -4.14 8.07 -3.72
CA GLY A 13 -4.95 9.18 -4.20
C GLY A 13 -5.88 9.76 -3.15
N THR A 14 -6.57 8.91 -2.38
CA THR A 14 -7.43 9.36 -1.29
C THR A 14 -6.64 10.04 -0.18
N SER A 15 -5.44 9.53 0.15
CA SER A 15 -4.52 10.18 1.09
C SER A 15 -4.10 11.56 0.61
N ALA A 16 -3.72 11.71 -0.66
CA ALA A 16 -3.38 13.01 -1.25
C ALA A 16 -4.59 13.97 -1.23
N ALA A 17 -5.77 13.46 -1.59
CA ALA A 17 -6.99 14.26 -1.66
C ALA A 17 -7.41 14.82 -0.30
N ILE A 18 -7.47 13.97 0.71
CA ILE A 18 -7.85 14.36 2.08
C ILE A 18 -6.82 15.36 2.63
N THR A 19 -5.52 15.06 2.48
CA THR A 19 -4.44 15.93 2.97
C THR A 19 -4.49 17.33 2.33
N ALA A 20 -4.70 17.42 1.03
CA ALA A 20 -4.82 18.70 0.33
C ALA A 20 -6.11 19.44 0.74
N ARG A 21 -7.23 18.73 0.83
CA ARG A 21 -8.53 19.30 1.16
C ARG A 21 -8.57 19.89 2.57
N VAL A 22 -7.99 19.20 3.54
CA VAL A 22 -7.86 19.71 4.93
C VAL A 22 -7.02 21.00 4.99
N ALA A 23 -6.08 21.19 4.06
CA ALA A 23 -5.32 22.43 3.91
C ALA A 23 -6.07 23.54 3.12
N GLY A 24 -7.35 23.33 2.79
CA GLY A 24 -8.21 24.31 2.10
C GLY A 24 -8.10 24.30 0.58
N VAL A 25 -7.41 23.33 -0.02
CA VAL A 25 -7.24 23.20 -1.48
C VAL A 25 -8.52 22.71 -2.14
N ASN A 26 -8.88 23.25 -3.30
CA ASN A 26 -10.02 22.77 -4.12
C ASN A 26 -9.57 21.53 -4.93
N VAL A 27 -10.06 20.34 -4.54
CA VAL A 27 -9.58 19.03 -5.02
C VAL A 27 -10.63 18.30 -5.84
N LEU A 28 -10.22 17.81 -7.03
CA LEU A 28 -10.93 16.83 -7.84
C LEU A 28 -10.22 15.48 -7.76
N LEU A 29 -10.93 14.42 -7.35
CA LEU A 29 -10.44 13.05 -7.31
C LEU A 29 -11.19 12.18 -8.33
N LEU A 30 -10.44 11.61 -9.30
CA LEU A 30 -11.00 10.82 -10.39
C LEU A 30 -10.64 9.34 -10.24
N GLU A 31 -11.63 8.45 -10.23
CA GLU A 31 -11.45 6.99 -10.23
C GLU A 31 -12.19 6.38 -11.44
N ARG A 32 -11.47 5.57 -12.23
CA ARG A 32 -12.06 4.91 -13.40
C ARG A 32 -13.06 3.79 -13.05
N GLY A 33 -12.86 3.15 -11.91
CA GLY A 33 -13.70 2.06 -11.45
C GLY A 33 -14.77 2.50 -10.46
N ILE A 34 -15.38 1.51 -9.84
CA ILE A 34 -16.32 1.70 -8.72
C ILE A 34 -15.60 1.31 -7.44
N ILE A 35 -15.81 2.06 -6.37
CA ILE A 35 -15.37 1.76 -5.01
C ILE A 35 -16.63 1.49 -4.17
N PRO A 36 -16.67 0.41 -3.38
CA PRO A 36 -15.60 -0.54 -3.11
C PRO A 36 -15.46 -1.63 -4.18
N ARG A 37 -14.25 -2.16 -4.32
CA ARG A 37 -13.98 -3.36 -5.14
C ARG A 37 -12.80 -4.15 -4.60
N HIS A 38 -12.79 -5.46 -4.82
CA HIS A 38 -11.64 -6.28 -4.51
C HIS A 38 -10.42 -5.91 -5.37
N LYS A 39 -9.24 -5.92 -4.74
CA LYS A 39 -7.95 -5.70 -5.43
C LYS A 39 -6.96 -6.78 -5.00
N VAL A 40 -6.07 -7.18 -5.90
CA VAL A 40 -4.98 -8.09 -5.57
C VAL A 40 -4.02 -7.39 -4.63
N CYS A 41 -4.01 -7.83 -3.36
CA CYS A 41 -3.26 -7.21 -2.28
C CYS A 41 -3.15 -8.20 -1.10
N GLY A 42 -2.03 -8.16 -0.37
CA GLY A 42 -1.87 -8.89 0.88
C GLY A 42 -2.73 -8.36 2.03
N GLU A 43 -3.30 -7.14 1.92
CA GLU A 43 -4.17 -6.53 2.94
C GLU A 43 -3.48 -6.25 4.29
N PHE A 44 -2.16 -6.13 4.26
CA PHE A 44 -1.31 -5.81 5.40
C PHE A 44 -1.01 -4.30 5.42
N VAL A 45 -1.24 -3.66 6.56
CA VAL A 45 -0.91 -2.25 6.83
C VAL A 45 0.09 -2.18 7.95
N SER A 46 1.29 -1.69 7.66
CA SER A 46 2.37 -1.59 8.64
C SER A 46 2.08 -0.51 9.70
N ALA A 47 2.60 -0.70 10.89
CA ALA A 47 2.37 0.19 12.04
C ALA A 47 2.76 1.63 11.74
N GLU A 48 3.79 1.85 10.93
CA GLU A 48 4.33 3.16 10.56
C GLU A 48 3.32 4.08 9.84
N SER A 49 2.20 3.50 9.35
CA SER A 49 1.16 4.26 8.66
C SER A 49 -0.18 4.32 9.39
N LEU A 50 -0.28 3.69 10.57
CA LEU A 50 -1.56 3.64 11.31
C LEU A 50 -2.00 5.01 11.80
N ASP A 51 -1.08 5.84 12.30
CA ASP A 51 -1.40 7.20 12.76
C ASP A 51 -1.84 8.09 11.59
N LEU A 52 -1.14 7.98 10.44
CA LEU A 52 -1.57 8.68 9.24
C LEU A 52 -2.95 8.20 8.80
N LEU A 53 -3.17 6.89 8.75
CA LEU A 53 -4.47 6.34 8.37
C LEU A 53 -5.58 6.78 9.33
N TYR A 54 -5.33 6.77 10.65
CA TYR A 54 -6.27 7.28 11.65
C TYR A 54 -6.63 8.75 11.43
N THR A 55 -5.66 9.57 10.98
CA THR A 55 -5.87 10.98 10.68
C THR A 55 -6.67 11.19 9.39
N LEU A 56 -6.48 10.32 8.40
CA LEU A 56 -7.19 10.39 7.13
C LEU A 56 -8.64 9.93 7.22
N LEU A 57 -8.95 9.02 8.13
CA LEU A 57 -10.31 8.49 8.31
C LEU A 57 -11.18 9.49 9.06
N SER A 58 -12.39 9.70 8.57
CA SER A 58 -13.43 10.44 9.28
C SER A 58 -13.86 9.69 10.55
N SER A 59 -14.53 10.39 11.47
CA SER A 59 -14.93 9.82 12.76
C SER A 59 -15.77 8.55 12.61
N GLU A 60 -16.63 8.48 11.60
CA GLU A 60 -17.48 7.33 11.28
C GLU A 60 -16.68 6.10 10.87
N HIS A 61 -15.53 6.29 10.21
CA HIS A 61 -14.71 5.21 9.67
C HIS A 61 -13.53 4.79 10.54
N LYS A 62 -13.21 5.52 11.62
CA LYS A 62 -12.16 5.15 12.60
C LYS A 62 -12.38 3.79 13.29
N PRO A 63 -13.59 3.29 13.52
CA PRO A 63 -13.80 1.93 14.05
C PRO A 63 -13.15 0.83 13.20
N LEU A 64 -12.94 1.05 11.88
CA LEU A 64 -12.23 0.12 11.02
C LEU A 64 -10.85 -0.26 11.57
N LEU A 65 -10.11 0.70 12.16
CA LEU A 65 -8.78 0.44 12.74
C LEU A 65 -8.85 -0.30 14.08
N LYS A 66 -9.91 -0.06 14.87
CA LYS A 66 -10.11 -0.75 16.17
C LYS A 66 -10.47 -2.21 15.98
N GLU A 67 -11.27 -2.50 14.95
CA GLU A 67 -11.76 -3.84 14.62
C GLU A 67 -10.78 -4.64 13.76
N ALA A 68 -9.72 -4.00 13.27
CA ALA A 68 -8.72 -4.65 12.42
C ALA A 68 -7.96 -5.74 13.21
N ILE A 69 -7.70 -6.86 12.55
CA ILE A 69 -6.91 -7.93 13.14
C ILE A 69 -5.47 -7.47 13.31
N ARG A 70 -4.95 -7.55 14.54
CA ARG A 70 -3.55 -7.26 14.84
C ARG A 70 -2.66 -8.40 14.37
N ILE A 71 -1.57 -8.05 13.69
CA ILE A 71 -0.55 -8.98 13.19
C ILE A 71 0.72 -8.78 14.02
N ALA A 72 0.96 -9.71 14.93
CA ALA A 72 2.07 -9.66 15.89
C ALA A 72 3.33 -10.38 15.37
N GLN A 73 3.20 -11.21 14.32
CA GLN A 73 4.27 -12.09 13.86
C GLN A 73 4.30 -12.22 12.34
N THR A 74 5.52 -12.38 11.80
CA THR A 74 5.76 -12.85 10.43
C THR A 74 6.42 -14.22 10.49
N ARG A 75 5.87 -15.19 9.76
CA ARG A 75 6.47 -16.52 9.58
C ARG A 75 6.90 -16.69 8.13
N ILE A 76 8.14 -17.04 7.90
CA ILE A 76 8.71 -17.24 6.57
C ILE A 76 9.05 -18.71 6.40
N PHE A 77 8.43 -19.35 5.43
CA PHE A 77 8.63 -20.75 5.05
C PHE A 77 9.46 -20.79 3.77
N LEU A 78 10.71 -21.20 3.88
CA LEU A 78 11.67 -21.17 2.78
C LEU A 78 12.68 -22.33 2.90
N ASP A 79 12.90 -23.09 1.82
CA ASP A 79 13.87 -24.22 1.75
C ASP A 79 13.71 -25.27 2.87
N GLY A 80 12.47 -25.56 3.28
CA GLY A 80 12.16 -26.49 4.37
C GLY A 80 12.40 -25.93 5.78
N GLN A 81 12.71 -24.66 5.90
CA GLN A 81 12.95 -23.97 7.17
C GLN A 81 11.83 -22.97 7.46
N THR A 82 11.57 -22.74 8.75
CA THR A 82 10.65 -21.71 9.21
C THR A 82 11.41 -20.66 10.02
N ILE A 83 11.26 -19.39 9.65
CA ILE A 83 11.83 -18.25 10.37
C ILE A 83 10.65 -17.47 10.96
N ASN A 84 10.65 -17.33 12.29
CA ASN A 84 9.65 -16.54 13.00
C ASN A 84 10.27 -15.20 13.40
N THR A 85 9.58 -14.12 13.09
CA THR A 85 10.02 -12.77 13.43
C THR A 85 8.85 -11.98 14.01
N PRO A 86 8.98 -11.41 15.22
CA PRO A 86 7.95 -10.55 15.77
C PRO A 86 7.79 -9.29 14.93
N VAL A 87 6.57 -8.82 14.82
CA VAL A 87 6.18 -7.55 14.21
C VAL A 87 5.92 -6.55 15.33
N HIS A 88 6.86 -5.64 15.54
CA HIS A 88 6.74 -4.65 16.61
C HIS A 88 7.11 -3.25 16.10
N PRO A 89 6.24 -2.23 16.27
CA PRO A 89 4.85 -2.35 16.71
C PRO A 89 4.00 -3.23 15.79
N GLU A 90 2.89 -3.77 16.32
CA GLU A 90 2.01 -4.65 15.56
C GLU A 90 1.43 -3.94 14.33
N ALA A 91 1.42 -4.65 13.22
CA ALA A 91 0.70 -4.26 12.02
C ALA A 91 -0.79 -4.62 12.15
N VAL A 92 -1.58 -4.23 11.14
CA VAL A 92 -2.98 -4.64 11.06
C VAL A 92 -3.29 -5.26 9.71
N SER A 93 -4.27 -6.17 9.70
CA SER A 93 -4.88 -6.70 8.50
C SER A 93 -6.22 -6.02 8.27
N ILE A 94 -6.37 -5.37 7.10
CA ILE A 94 -7.60 -4.68 6.70
C ILE A 94 -7.90 -5.04 5.25
N ALA A 95 -9.10 -5.56 5.01
CA ALA A 95 -9.54 -5.84 3.65
C ALA A 95 -9.52 -4.58 2.78
N ARG A 96 -8.94 -4.68 1.57
CA ARG A 96 -8.90 -3.56 0.62
C ARG A 96 -10.28 -3.05 0.23
N LEU A 97 -11.27 -3.94 0.28
CA LEU A 97 -12.68 -3.57 0.06
C LEU A 97 -13.10 -2.50 1.07
N ASP A 98 -12.89 -2.76 2.36
CA ASP A 98 -13.30 -1.89 3.46
C ASP A 98 -12.41 -0.65 3.59
N LEU A 99 -11.09 -0.83 3.41
CA LEU A 99 -10.12 0.27 3.47
C LEU A 99 -10.36 1.31 2.38
N ASP A 100 -10.51 0.85 1.13
CA ASP A 100 -10.72 1.76 0.01
C ASP A 100 -12.09 2.47 0.11
N ALA A 101 -13.14 1.77 0.60
CA ALA A 101 -14.44 2.35 0.88
C ALA A 101 -14.37 3.45 1.95
N ALA A 102 -13.73 3.16 3.09
CA ALA A 102 -13.61 4.10 4.20
C ALA A 102 -12.81 5.35 3.82
N LEU A 103 -11.70 5.19 3.11
CA LEU A 103 -10.90 6.33 2.62
C LEU A 103 -11.64 7.16 1.59
N TRP A 104 -12.40 6.51 0.69
CA TRP A 104 -13.20 7.21 -0.31
C TRP A 104 -14.32 8.05 0.33
N ALA A 105 -15.08 7.45 1.24
CA ALA A 105 -16.12 8.14 1.99
C ALA A 105 -15.54 9.32 2.81
N SER A 106 -14.42 9.10 3.52
CA SER A 106 -13.72 10.16 4.24
C SER A 106 -13.27 11.31 3.33
N ALA A 107 -12.86 11.02 2.09
CA ALA A 107 -12.54 12.07 1.11
C ALA A 107 -13.77 12.89 0.72
N GLN A 108 -14.92 12.24 0.47
CA GLN A 108 -16.18 12.91 0.17
C GLN A 108 -16.67 13.75 1.34
N GLU A 109 -16.66 13.21 2.55
CA GLU A 109 -17.07 13.89 3.78
C GLU A 109 -16.26 15.14 4.10
N CYS A 110 -14.95 15.14 3.78
CA CYS A 110 -14.13 16.34 3.94
C CYS A 110 -14.30 17.35 2.78
N GLY A 111 -15.14 17.06 1.79
CA GLY A 111 -15.53 17.97 0.71
C GLY A 111 -14.64 17.89 -0.53
N VAL A 112 -14.01 16.75 -0.80
CA VAL A 112 -13.36 16.46 -2.09
C VAL A 112 -14.44 16.20 -3.15
N ASP A 113 -14.33 16.82 -4.34
CA ASP A 113 -15.11 16.44 -5.52
C ASP A 113 -14.59 15.08 -6.04
N ALA A 114 -15.18 14.00 -5.55
CA ALA A 114 -14.72 12.64 -5.82
C ALA A 114 -15.68 11.95 -6.80
N ARG A 115 -15.15 11.63 -8.01
CA ARG A 115 -15.94 11.06 -9.11
C ARG A 115 -15.45 9.67 -9.47
N GLN A 116 -16.39 8.74 -9.55
CA GLN A 116 -16.17 7.36 -10.02
C GLN A 116 -16.58 7.20 -11.47
N ARG A 117 -16.10 6.13 -12.12
CA ARG A 117 -16.35 5.78 -13.53
C ARG A 117 -15.82 6.84 -14.51
N VAL A 118 -14.82 7.63 -14.09
CA VAL A 118 -14.16 8.62 -14.92
C VAL A 118 -12.77 8.14 -15.30
N THR A 119 -12.57 7.84 -16.58
CA THR A 119 -11.28 7.43 -17.12
C THR A 119 -10.51 8.66 -17.59
N VAL A 120 -9.30 8.85 -17.07
CA VAL A 120 -8.36 9.86 -17.59
C VAL A 120 -7.60 9.26 -18.77
N HIS A 121 -7.74 9.86 -19.95
CA HIS A 121 -7.10 9.41 -21.18
C HIS A 121 -5.73 10.03 -21.35
N ASN A 122 -5.58 11.31 -21.08
CA ASN A 122 -4.34 12.06 -21.24
C ASN A 122 -4.30 13.27 -20.29
N ILE A 123 -3.08 13.72 -20.00
CA ILE A 123 -2.80 14.96 -19.27
C ILE A 123 -1.81 15.75 -20.09
N SER A 124 -2.13 17.01 -20.42
CA SER A 124 -1.31 17.92 -21.20
C SER A 124 -1.03 19.22 -20.45
N GLY A 125 0.00 19.96 -20.88
CA GLY A 125 0.46 21.17 -20.20
C GLY A 125 1.57 20.92 -19.18
N SER A 126 2.08 22.00 -18.60
CA SER A 126 3.14 21.99 -17.58
C SER A 126 2.78 22.79 -16.32
N GLY A 127 1.49 23.15 -16.21
CA GLY A 127 0.87 23.98 -15.18
C GLY A 127 0.48 25.35 -15.73
N PRO A 128 -0.84 25.63 -15.87
CA PRO A 128 -1.95 24.73 -15.61
C PRO A 128 -2.00 23.52 -16.54
N PHE A 129 -2.57 22.41 -16.00
CA PHE A 129 -2.75 21.16 -16.73
C PHE A 129 -4.18 21.05 -17.27
N ARG A 130 -4.31 20.42 -18.46
CA ARG A 130 -5.59 19.99 -19.02
C ARG A 130 -5.68 18.47 -18.93
N ILE A 131 -6.74 17.98 -18.29
CA ILE A 131 -6.99 16.58 -18.01
C ILE A 131 -8.15 16.12 -18.92
N HIS A 132 -7.83 15.30 -19.92
CA HIS A 132 -8.79 14.76 -20.87
C HIS A 132 -9.40 13.47 -20.31
N THR A 133 -10.72 13.43 -20.15
CA THR A 133 -11.40 12.31 -19.51
C THR A 133 -12.63 11.83 -20.30
N SER A 134 -13.17 10.67 -19.88
CA SER A 134 -14.44 10.17 -20.41
C SER A 134 -15.67 11.02 -20.02
N ASP A 135 -15.51 11.96 -19.07
CA ASP A 135 -16.56 12.87 -18.56
C ASP A 135 -16.26 14.34 -18.94
N GLY A 136 -15.56 14.55 -20.06
CA GLY A 136 -15.12 15.87 -20.51
C GLY A 136 -13.73 16.25 -20.00
N ASP A 137 -13.37 17.50 -20.26
CA ASP A 137 -12.04 18.03 -19.93
C ASP A 137 -12.10 18.83 -18.62
N PHE A 138 -11.07 18.67 -17.80
CA PHE A 138 -10.88 19.46 -16.59
C PHE A 138 -9.57 20.25 -16.67
N GLU A 139 -9.51 21.39 -15.97
CA GLU A 139 -8.30 22.19 -15.81
C GLU A 139 -7.88 22.24 -14.35
N SER A 140 -6.57 22.12 -14.10
CA SER A 140 -6.01 22.09 -12.76
C SER A 140 -4.64 22.77 -12.68
N ARG A 141 -4.37 23.45 -11.57
CA ARG A 141 -3.06 24.08 -11.33
C ARG A 141 -1.95 23.07 -11.10
N ALA A 142 -2.27 21.94 -10.47
CA ALA A 142 -1.35 20.82 -10.24
C ALA A 142 -2.06 19.47 -10.41
N VAL A 143 -1.28 18.40 -10.61
CA VAL A 143 -1.78 17.03 -10.75
C VAL A 143 -0.98 16.08 -9.90
N VAL A 144 -1.68 15.15 -9.20
CA VAL A 144 -1.08 13.97 -8.59
C VAL A 144 -1.60 12.74 -9.32
N ASN A 145 -0.69 11.95 -9.90
CA ASN A 145 -1.02 10.67 -10.50
C ASN A 145 -0.83 9.53 -9.48
N ALA A 146 -1.95 8.99 -9.00
CA ALA A 146 -2.05 7.84 -8.10
C ALA A 146 -2.82 6.69 -8.78
N SER A 147 -2.83 6.63 -10.12
CA SER A 147 -3.61 5.67 -10.93
C SER A 147 -3.13 4.22 -10.82
N GLY A 148 -2.05 3.99 -10.07
CA GLY A 148 -1.44 2.68 -9.91
C GLY A 148 -0.56 2.30 -11.10
N ARG A 149 -0.19 1.02 -11.19
CA ARG A 149 0.79 0.52 -12.18
C ARG A 149 0.23 0.29 -13.59
N TRP A 150 -1.09 0.30 -13.76
CA TRP A 150 -1.79 -0.05 -15.01
C TRP A 150 -2.43 1.14 -15.69
N SER A 151 -1.82 2.28 -15.60
CA SER A 151 -2.32 3.47 -16.26
C SER A 151 -1.56 3.71 -17.56
N ASN A 152 -2.27 4.10 -18.61
CA ASN A 152 -1.69 4.69 -19.81
C ASN A 152 -0.84 5.94 -19.49
N LEU A 153 -1.12 6.59 -18.35
CA LEU A 153 -0.37 7.75 -17.86
C LEU A 153 1.02 7.38 -17.29
N THR A 154 1.25 6.10 -16.98
CA THR A 154 2.51 5.58 -16.44
C THR A 154 3.24 4.65 -17.40
N ALA A 155 2.64 4.29 -18.53
CA ALA A 155 3.21 3.39 -19.50
C ALA A 155 4.42 4.03 -20.20
N ASP A 156 5.62 3.54 -19.90
CA ASP A 156 6.75 3.68 -20.82
C ASP A 156 6.57 2.66 -21.94
N THR A 157 6.29 3.15 -23.14
CA THR A 157 6.19 2.34 -24.36
C THR A 157 7.51 1.62 -24.71
N SER A 158 8.61 1.97 -24.05
CA SER A 158 9.92 1.35 -24.26
C SER A 158 10.13 -0.03 -23.62
N LEU A 159 9.21 -0.49 -22.73
CA LEU A 159 9.34 -1.78 -22.04
C LEU A 159 8.60 -2.94 -22.73
N SER A 160 8.06 -2.74 -23.93
CA SER A 160 7.27 -3.77 -24.65
C SER A 160 8.11 -4.78 -25.46
N ASN A 161 9.43 -4.61 -25.57
CA ASN A 161 10.30 -5.45 -26.40
C ASN A 161 11.34 -6.21 -25.57
N GLY A 162 10.91 -7.27 -24.93
CA GLY A 162 11.81 -8.23 -24.30
C GLY A 162 11.02 -9.35 -23.64
N SER A 163 11.55 -10.56 -23.65
CA SER A 163 11.05 -11.74 -22.95
C SER A 163 11.10 -11.59 -21.41
N ALA A 164 10.50 -10.49 -20.91
CA ALA A 164 10.40 -10.24 -19.49
C ALA A 164 9.54 -11.34 -18.85
N GLU A 165 10.07 -12.00 -17.83
CA GLU A 165 9.35 -12.94 -16.99
C GLU A 165 7.97 -12.35 -16.64
N ARG A 166 6.90 -13.05 -17.03
CA ARG A 166 5.52 -12.60 -16.77
C ARG A 166 5.12 -13.03 -15.37
N TRP A 167 5.00 -12.05 -14.49
CA TRP A 167 4.55 -12.24 -13.11
C TRP A 167 3.05 -11.98 -12.99
N LEU A 168 2.37 -12.88 -12.27
CA LEU A 168 0.95 -12.79 -11.94
C LEU A 168 0.82 -12.45 -10.45
N GLY A 169 -0.13 -11.60 -10.13
CA GLY A 169 -0.67 -11.47 -8.78
C GLY A 169 -2.02 -12.17 -8.71
N ILE A 170 -2.22 -13.07 -7.75
CA ILE A 170 -3.49 -13.79 -7.58
C ILE A 170 -3.89 -13.73 -6.12
N LYS A 171 -5.18 -13.51 -5.85
CA LYS A 171 -5.71 -13.40 -4.49
C LYS A 171 -7.05 -14.10 -4.35
N GLY A 172 -7.30 -14.71 -3.18
CA GLY A 172 -8.60 -15.22 -2.78
C GLY A 172 -8.78 -15.14 -1.27
N HIS A 173 -10.05 -15.07 -0.84
CA HIS A 173 -10.41 -15.19 0.57
C HIS A 173 -10.97 -16.59 0.84
N PHE A 174 -10.58 -17.16 1.97
CA PHE A 174 -10.99 -18.50 2.39
C PHE A 174 -11.42 -18.48 3.85
N SER A 175 -12.20 -19.47 4.25
CA SER A 175 -12.48 -19.80 5.64
C SER A 175 -11.40 -20.76 6.16
N GLU A 176 -10.84 -20.48 7.36
CA GLU A 176 -9.90 -21.34 8.08
C GLU A 176 -10.32 -21.41 9.55
N SER A 177 -10.33 -22.60 10.16
CA SER A 177 -10.96 -22.82 11.48
C SER A 177 -10.34 -22.05 12.64
N ALA A 178 -9.05 -21.73 12.61
CA ALA A 178 -8.35 -20.99 13.67
C ALA A 178 -7.11 -20.29 13.11
N PRO A 179 -7.28 -19.20 12.34
CA PRO A 179 -6.12 -18.52 11.76
C PRO A 179 -5.29 -17.83 12.84
N GLU A 180 -3.98 -18.04 12.80
CA GLU A 180 -3.06 -17.35 13.68
C GLU A 180 -2.94 -15.86 13.32
N ARG A 181 -2.65 -15.00 14.31
CA ARG A 181 -2.41 -13.57 14.12
C ARG A 181 -1.03 -13.28 13.54
N SER A 182 -0.73 -13.92 12.43
CA SER A 182 0.55 -13.82 11.71
C SER A 182 0.32 -13.54 10.22
N VAL A 183 1.32 -12.99 9.57
CA VAL A 183 1.47 -13.08 8.12
C VAL A 183 2.46 -14.18 7.80
N ASP A 184 2.02 -15.17 7.04
CA ASP A 184 2.79 -16.36 6.69
C ASP A 184 3.20 -16.29 5.23
N LEU A 185 4.50 -16.27 4.96
CA LEU A 185 5.05 -16.16 3.62
C LEU A 185 5.66 -17.51 3.20
N TYR A 186 5.00 -18.18 2.26
CA TYR A 186 5.43 -19.46 1.70
C TYR A 186 6.18 -19.22 0.39
N PHE A 187 7.50 -19.34 0.41
CA PHE A 187 8.36 -19.16 -0.76
C PHE A 187 8.59 -20.48 -1.47
N PHE A 188 8.44 -20.48 -2.79
CA PHE A 188 8.70 -21.61 -3.68
C PHE A 188 9.42 -21.12 -4.94
N GLU A 189 9.91 -22.04 -5.76
CA GLU A 189 10.56 -21.67 -7.01
C GLU A 189 9.57 -20.96 -7.94
N GLY A 190 9.95 -19.75 -8.37
CA GLY A 190 9.12 -18.92 -9.24
C GLY A 190 8.00 -18.13 -8.55
N GLY A 191 7.96 -18.07 -7.20
CA GLY A 191 6.97 -17.24 -6.53
C GLY A 191 6.90 -17.36 -5.02
N TYR A 192 5.84 -16.79 -4.47
CA TYR A 192 5.47 -16.96 -3.06
C TYR A 192 3.97 -16.74 -2.88
N CYS A 193 3.44 -17.22 -1.77
CA CYS A 193 2.10 -16.94 -1.30
C CYS A 193 2.14 -16.41 0.13
N GLY A 194 1.51 -15.25 0.35
CA GLY A 194 1.28 -14.69 1.67
C GLY A 194 -0.12 -15.07 2.17
N VAL A 195 -0.22 -15.53 3.42
CA VAL A 195 -1.49 -15.88 4.07
C VAL A 195 -1.59 -15.14 5.40
N GLN A 196 -2.72 -14.47 5.63
CA GLN A 196 -2.99 -13.80 6.90
C GLN A 196 -4.48 -13.75 7.20
N PRO A 197 -4.89 -13.68 8.49
CA PRO A 197 -6.28 -13.48 8.85
C PRO A 197 -6.76 -12.10 8.42
N VAL A 198 -8.03 -11.97 8.06
CA VAL A 198 -8.65 -10.70 7.65
C VAL A 198 -10.11 -10.65 8.07
N ASN A 199 -10.55 -9.50 8.61
CA ASN A 199 -11.96 -9.21 8.77
C ASN A 199 -12.52 -8.58 7.51
N LEU A 200 -13.72 -9.00 7.11
CA LEU A 200 -14.55 -8.32 6.12
C LEU A 200 -15.82 -7.86 6.81
N ARG A 201 -16.24 -6.64 6.59
CA ARG A 201 -17.51 -6.13 7.09
C ARG A 201 -18.66 -6.61 6.18
N GLY A 202 -19.81 -6.92 6.78
CA GLY A 202 -21.01 -7.29 6.05
C GLY A 202 -21.74 -8.52 6.61
N PRO A 203 -22.93 -8.88 6.10
CA PRO A 203 -23.68 -10.05 6.53
C PRO A 203 -22.90 -11.35 6.34
N GLY A 204 -22.97 -12.26 7.32
CA GLY A 204 -22.26 -13.55 7.26
C GLY A 204 -20.77 -13.47 7.59
N THR A 205 -20.32 -12.43 8.31
CA THR A 205 -18.91 -12.17 8.62
C THR A 205 -18.37 -12.88 9.85
N GLU A 206 -19.12 -13.79 10.46
CA GLU A 206 -18.72 -14.50 11.69
C GLU A 206 -17.68 -15.62 11.48
N GLU A 207 -17.34 -15.94 10.23
CA GLU A 207 -16.35 -16.97 9.94
C GLU A 207 -14.93 -16.41 10.03
N ASN A 208 -14.03 -17.20 10.63
CA ASN A 208 -12.59 -16.95 10.61
C ASN A 208 -12.08 -16.92 9.15
N ARG A 209 -11.74 -15.74 8.67
CA ARG A 209 -11.35 -15.52 7.29
C ARG A 209 -9.87 -15.29 7.14
N ILE A 210 -9.32 -15.78 6.06
CA ILE A 210 -7.95 -15.51 5.65
C ILE A 210 -7.92 -14.94 4.24
N ASN A 211 -6.90 -14.12 4.00
CA ASN A 211 -6.49 -13.66 2.68
C ASN A 211 -5.27 -14.47 2.24
N ALA A 212 -5.38 -15.19 1.13
CA ALA A 212 -4.25 -15.79 0.44
C ALA A 212 -3.94 -14.96 -0.81
N CYS A 213 -2.75 -14.35 -0.83
CA CYS A 213 -2.31 -13.48 -1.92
C CYS A 213 -0.92 -13.91 -2.40
N ALA A 214 -0.83 -14.23 -3.69
CA ALA A 214 0.39 -14.76 -4.30
C ALA A 214 0.94 -13.82 -5.37
N MET A 215 2.26 -13.88 -5.52
CA MET A 215 2.97 -13.43 -6.70
C MET A 215 3.74 -14.61 -7.27
N VAL A 216 3.48 -14.96 -8.53
CA VAL A 216 4.01 -16.17 -9.18
C VAL A 216 4.33 -15.90 -10.63
N LYS A 217 5.33 -16.58 -11.18
CA LYS A 217 5.60 -16.60 -12.62
C LYS A 217 4.48 -17.34 -13.35
N ALA A 218 4.09 -16.81 -14.52
CA ALA A 218 2.99 -17.39 -15.32
C ALA A 218 3.25 -18.80 -15.85
N ASP A 219 4.51 -19.21 -15.93
CA ASP A 219 4.95 -20.55 -16.31
C ASP A 219 4.97 -21.55 -15.15
N VAL A 220 4.82 -21.08 -13.91
CA VAL A 220 4.80 -21.90 -12.68
C VAL A 220 3.36 -22.20 -12.25
N ALA A 221 2.51 -21.18 -12.22
CA ALA A 221 1.11 -21.31 -11.86
C ALA A 221 0.26 -20.20 -12.49
N SER A 222 -0.95 -20.52 -12.91
CA SER A 222 -1.92 -19.61 -13.51
C SER A 222 -3.16 -19.38 -12.65
N THR A 223 -3.41 -20.27 -11.69
CA THR A 223 -4.54 -20.22 -10.75
C THR A 223 -4.09 -20.23 -9.30
N LEU A 224 -4.95 -19.74 -8.39
CA LEU A 224 -4.63 -19.77 -6.97
C LEU A 224 -4.52 -21.21 -6.43
N MET A 225 -5.34 -22.13 -6.94
CA MET A 225 -5.28 -23.53 -6.53
C MET A 225 -3.95 -24.22 -6.91
N GLU A 226 -3.39 -23.88 -8.07
CA GLU A 226 -2.04 -24.31 -8.45
C GLU A 226 -0.99 -23.75 -7.53
N VAL A 227 -1.09 -22.45 -7.17
CA VAL A 227 -0.19 -21.81 -6.21
C VAL A 227 -0.21 -22.50 -4.85
N LEU A 228 -1.40 -22.86 -4.32
CA LEU A 228 -1.52 -23.55 -3.03
C LEU A 228 -0.79 -24.90 -3.02
N ASN A 229 -0.60 -25.53 -4.17
CA ASN A 229 0.16 -26.78 -4.32
C ASN A 229 1.69 -26.58 -4.47
N CYS A 230 2.18 -25.36 -4.70
CA CYS A 230 3.61 -25.10 -4.94
C CYS A 230 4.50 -25.24 -3.69
N HIS A 231 3.93 -25.19 -2.47
CA HIS A 231 4.68 -25.31 -1.23
C HIS A 231 4.07 -26.41 -0.34
N PRO A 232 4.83 -27.42 0.16
CA PRO A 232 4.28 -28.54 0.91
C PRO A 232 3.42 -28.15 2.11
N GLN A 233 3.92 -27.26 2.98
CA GLN A 233 3.19 -26.81 4.17
C GLN A 233 1.96 -25.95 3.81
N LEU A 234 1.99 -25.18 2.73
CA LEU A 234 0.83 -24.45 2.24
C LEU A 234 -0.23 -25.40 1.69
N LYS A 235 0.19 -26.40 0.94
CA LYS A 235 -0.70 -27.46 0.43
C LYS A 235 -1.42 -28.19 1.56
N GLU A 236 -0.69 -28.58 2.61
CA GLU A 236 -1.25 -29.24 3.81
C GLU A 236 -2.25 -28.30 4.51
N ARG A 237 -1.84 -27.07 4.80
CA ARG A 237 -2.70 -26.08 5.47
C ARG A 237 -3.98 -25.79 4.71
N SER A 238 -3.92 -25.74 3.39
CA SER A 238 -5.05 -25.34 2.53
C SER A 238 -6.06 -26.46 2.25
N GLN A 239 -5.82 -27.71 2.70
CA GLN A 239 -6.69 -28.86 2.41
C GLN A 239 -8.14 -28.67 2.87
N ASN A 240 -8.32 -27.98 4.00
CA ASN A 240 -9.63 -27.76 4.60
C ASN A 240 -10.18 -26.35 4.38
N TRP A 241 -9.52 -25.54 3.54
CA TRP A 241 -10.00 -24.19 3.25
C TRP A 241 -11.26 -24.25 2.36
N ARG A 242 -12.23 -23.41 2.68
CA ARG A 242 -13.40 -23.18 1.86
C ARG A 242 -13.30 -21.80 1.19
N PRO A 243 -13.39 -21.69 -0.14
CA PRO A 243 -13.35 -20.40 -0.81
C PRO A 243 -14.59 -19.56 -0.44
N LEU A 244 -14.39 -18.31 -0.10
CA LEU A 244 -15.44 -17.35 0.24
C LEU A 244 -15.78 -16.40 -0.90
N SER A 245 -14.90 -16.34 -1.92
CA SER A 245 -15.09 -15.55 -3.13
C SER A 245 -14.32 -16.16 -4.29
N ASN A 246 -14.69 -15.83 -5.50
CA ASN A 246 -13.88 -16.18 -6.67
C ASN A 246 -12.51 -15.47 -6.58
N PRO A 247 -11.40 -16.18 -6.85
CA PRO A 247 -10.08 -15.57 -6.93
C PRO A 247 -10.03 -14.45 -7.97
N ILE A 248 -9.28 -13.41 -7.67
CA ILE A 248 -8.99 -12.32 -8.60
C ILE A 248 -7.51 -12.32 -8.98
N SER A 249 -7.20 -11.91 -10.19
CA SER A 249 -5.83 -11.85 -10.69
C SER A 249 -5.49 -10.51 -11.32
N THR A 250 -4.19 -10.23 -11.44
CA THR A 250 -3.63 -9.07 -12.11
C THR A 250 -2.31 -9.42 -12.77
N SER A 251 -2.07 -8.92 -13.99
CA SER A 251 -0.85 -9.21 -14.78
C SER A 251 -0.61 -8.13 -15.83
N PRO A 252 0.64 -7.94 -16.27
CA PRO A 252 1.91 -8.36 -15.68
C PRO A 252 2.28 -7.48 -14.47
N LEU A 253 3.04 -8.01 -13.52
CA LEU A 253 3.62 -7.22 -12.44
C LEU A 253 4.98 -6.70 -12.90
N LEU A 254 5.10 -5.38 -13.04
CA LEU A 254 6.31 -4.73 -13.52
C LEU A 254 7.00 -3.99 -12.37
N PHE A 255 8.26 -4.32 -12.14
CA PHE A 255 9.10 -3.63 -11.17
C PHE A 255 9.82 -2.47 -11.86
N ARG A 256 9.64 -1.26 -11.35
CA ARG A 256 10.20 -0.03 -11.91
C ARG A 256 11.08 0.68 -10.91
N ILE A 257 12.06 1.43 -11.41
CA ILE A 257 12.81 2.39 -10.60
C ILE A 257 11.85 3.48 -10.12
N PRO A 258 11.93 3.89 -8.85
CA PRO A 258 11.08 4.95 -8.32
C PRO A 258 11.17 6.25 -9.14
N MET A 259 9.99 6.73 -9.57
CA MET A 259 9.84 7.98 -10.32
C MET A 259 8.77 8.83 -9.61
N PRO A 260 9.16 9.66 -8.65
CA PRO A 260 8.21 10.44 -7.84
C PRO A 260 7.55 11.61 -8.59
N ASP A 261 8.14 12.08 -9.71
CA ASP A 261 7.51 13.07 -10.58
C ASP A 261 7.87 12.85 -12.05
N ARG A 262 7.01 13.34 -12.94
CA ARG A 262 7.21 13.34 -14.38
C ARG A 262 6.56 14.59 -14.99
N GLY A 263 7.38 15.49 -15.54
CA GLY A 263 6.87 16.72 -16.19
C GLY A 263 6.04 17.62 -15.28
N GLY A 264 6.36 17.71 -13.99
CA GLY A 264 5.61 18.49 -13.00
C GLY A 264 4.38 17.79 -12.43
N ILE A 265 4.05 16.57 -12.91
CA ILE A 265 3.01 15.71 -12.34
C ILE A 265 3.66 14.87 -11.23
N LEU A 266 3.17 15.00 -9.99
CA LEU A 266 3.65 14.20 -8.89
C LEU A 266 3.04 12.79 -8.94
N MET A 267 3.84 11.78 -8.65
CA MET A 267 3.45 10.38 -8.73
C MET A 267 3.34 9.78 -7.32
N ALA A 268 2.24 9.09 -7.00
CA ALA A 268 2.02 8.49 -5.67
C ALA A 268 1.63 7.01 -5.77
N GLY A 269 1.97 6.23 -4.72
CA GLY A 269 1.72 4.79 -4.67
C GLY A 269 2.41 4.04 -5.80
N ASP A 270 1.76 3.00 -6.32
CA ASP A 270 2.30 2.15 -7.39
C ASP A 270 2.53 2.89 -8.72
N ALA A 271 1.99 4.10 -8.88
CA ALA A 271 2.29 4.96 -10.02
C ALA A 271 3.71 5.52 -9.94
N ALA A 272 4.21 5.84 -8.75
CA ALA A 272 5.58 6.27 -8.53
C ALA A 272 6.58 5.11 -8.57
N ALA A 273 6.26 4.00 -7.89
CA ALA A 273 7.09 2.80 -7.83
C ALA A 273 6.31 1.62 -7.27
N PHE A 274 6.61 0.43 -7.77
CA PHE A 274 6.04 -0.81 -7.27
C PHE A 274 7.07 -1.57 -6.42
N VAL A 275 6.77 -1.71 -5.12
CA VAL A 275 7.57 -2.51 -4.19
C VAL A 275 7.18 -3.98 -4.30
N ASP A 276 8.12 -4.89 -4.01
CA ASP A 276 7.80 -6.32 -3.97
C ASP A 276 6.77 -6.60 -2.86
N PRO A 277 5.62 -7.23 -3.20
CA PRO A 277 4.52 -7.40 -2.24
C PRO A 277 4.87 -8.20 -0.98
N PHE A 278 5.90 -9.07 -1.01
CA PHE A 278 6.33 -9.82 0.19
C PHE A 278 6.82 -8.92 1.33
N VAL A 279 7.24 -7.69 1.03
CA VAL A 279 7.65 -6.70 2.04
C VAL A 279 6.46 -6.26 2.91
N GLY A 280 5.24 -6.30 2.34
CA GLY A 280 4.02 -5.94 3.05
C GLY A 280 3.80 -4.42 3.22
N ASP A 281 4.59 -3.56 2.58
CA ASP A 281 4.54 -2.10 2.81
C ASP A 281 3.83 -1.30 1.70
N GLY A 282 3.22 -1.96 0.71
CA GLY A 282 2.61 -1.30 -0.46
C GLY A 282 1.49 -0.31 -0.11
N ILE A 283 0.58 -0.66 0.82
CA ILE A 283 -0.49 0.24 1.27
C ILE A 283 0.11 1.44 2.00
N SER A 284 1.04 1.20 2.91
CA SER A 284 1.71 2.23 3.70
C SER A 284 2.51 3.21 2.84
N LEU A 285 3.24 2.70 1.85
CA LEU A 285 3.95 3.53 0.87
C LEU A 285 2.99 4.38 0.04
N ALA A 286 1.84 3.82 -0.34
CA ALA A 286 0.81 4.56 -1.08
C ALA A 286 0.23 5.70 -0.24
N LEU A 287 -0.21 5.43 0.99
CA LEU A 287 -0.73 6.44 1.93
C LEU A 287 0.28 7.57 2.15
N ARG A 288 1.52 7.21 2.47
CA ARG A 288 2.59 8.16 2.79
C ARG A 288 3.01 8.99 1.59
N SER A 289 3.22 8.36 0.42
CA SER A 289 3.58 9.10 -0.78
C SER A 289 2.47 10.05 -1.24
N GLY A 290 1.19 9.66 -1.09
CA GLY A 290 0.05 10.53 -1.37
C GLY A 290 0.00 11.76 -0.46
N ALA A 291 0.10 11.56 0.85
CA ALA A 291 0.15 12.66 1.82
C ALA A 291 1.34 13.59 1.57
N MET A 292 2.53 13.04 1.35
CA MET A 292 3.74 13.83 1.06
C MET A 292 3.61 14.65 -0.23
N ALA A 293 3.02 14.08 -1.30
CA ALA A 293 2.80 14.81 -2.53
C ALA A 293 1.89 16.02 -2.32
N ALA A 294 0.78 15.83 -1.60
CA ALA A 294 -0.13 16.92 -1.26
C ALA A 294 0.56 18.00 -0.40
N GLN A 295 1.30 17.60 0.62
CA GLN A 295 2.01 18.54 1.51
C GLN A 295 3.04 19.39 0.77
N CYS A 296 3.80 18.81 -0.16
CA CYS A 296 4.75 19.56 -0.97
C CYS A 296 4.06 20.57 -1.90
N LEU A 297 2.80 20.32 -2.31
CA LEU A 297 2.01 21.22 -3.15
C LEU A 297 1.33 22.36 -2.36
N ILE A 298 1.13 22.24 -1.06
CA ILE A 298 0.45 23.30 -0.24
C ILE A 298 1.13 24.66 -0.38
N PRO A 299 2.46 24.82 -0.26
CA PRO A 299 3.11 26.12 -0.47
C PRO A 299 2.91 26.67 -1.90
N PHE A 300 2.87 25.81 -2.92
CA PHE A 300 2.54 26.25 -4.28
C PHE A 300 1.11 26.81 -4.39
N PHE A 301 0.12 26.18 -3.76
CA PHE A 301 -1.26 26.70 -3.76
C PHE A 301 -1.38 28.04 -3.02
N ARG A 302 -0.55 28.25 -2.02
CA ARG A 302 -0.42 29.55 -1.30
C ARG A 302 0.36 30.60 -2.06
N ARG A 303 0.98 30.25 -3.20
CA ARG A 303 1.85 31.11 -4.03
C ARG A 303 3.19 31.44 -3.37
N ASP A 304 3.64 30.65 -2.39
CA ASP A 304 4.94 30.83 -1.72
C ASP A 304 6.09 30.33 -2.57
N ILE A 305 5.83 29.31 -3.42
CA ILE A 305 6.80 28.69 -4.32
C ILE A 305 6.16 28.38 -5.68
N ILE A 306 6.99 28.10 -6.69
CA ILE A 306 6.51 27.63 -8.00
C ILE A 306 6.33 26.10 -8.03
N LEU A 307 5.61 25.58 -9.01
CA LEU A 307 5.31 24.14 -9.14
C LEU A 307 6.56 23.27 -9.21
N GLN A 308 7.60 23.76 -9.90
CA GLN A 308 8.87 23.06 -10.04
C GLN A 308 9.57 22.85 -8.70
N ASP A 309 9.51 23.87 -7.82
CA ASP A 309 10.08 23.76 -6.45
C ASP A 309 9.33 22.75 -5.61
N ALA A 310 7.99 22.71 -5.72
CA ALA A 310 7.17 21.70 -5.06
C ALA A 310 7.51 20.28 -5.54
N ALA A 311 7.71 20.08 -6.84
CA ALA A 311 8.11 18.81 -7.42
C ALA A 311 9.52 18.38 -6.98
N LEU A 312 10.47 19.30 -6.92
CA LEU A 312 11.82 19.04 -6.41
C LEU A 312 11.81 18.68 -4.92
N ALA A 313 11.03 19.41 -4.10
CA ALA A 313 10.85 19.10 -2.69
C ALA A 313 10.26 17.69 -2.49
N TYR A 314 9.23 17.35 -3.27
CA TYR A 314 8.64 16.02 -3.21
C TYR A 314 9.63 14.92 -3.61
N ARG A 315 10.39 15.11 -4.71
CA ARG A 315 11.42 14.16 -5.14
C ARG A 315 12.45 13.91 -4.05
N ARG A 316 12.94 14.98 -3.40
CA ARG A 316 13.93 14.90 -2.32
C ARG A 316 13.36 14.12 -1.13
N ILE A 317 12.18 14.49 -0.63
CA ILE A 317 11.55 13.82 0.52
C ILE A 317 11.22 12.36 0.20
N TYR A 318 10.77 12.06 -1.03
CA TYR A 318 10.51 10.70 -1.48
C TYR A 318 11.78 9.84 -1.44
N GLN A 319 12.91 10.36 -1.94
CA GLN A 319 14.19 9.68 -1.92
C GLN A 319 14.71 9.46 -0.50
N GLU A 320 14.64 10.46 0.36
CA GLU A 320 15.10 10.39 1.74
C GLU A 320 14.27 9.40 2.58
N ARG A 321 12.96 9.37 2.39
CA ARG A 321 12.04 8.64 3.29
C ARG A 321 11.53 7.31 2.76
N LEU A 322 11.48 7.10 1.46
CA LEU A 322 10.88 5.91 0.86
C LEU A 322 11.86 5.06 0.04
N ALA A 323 12.93 5.65 -0.55
CA ALA A 323 13.81 4.91 -1.45
C ALA A 323 14.51 3.70 -0.79
N HIS A 324 14.81 3.78 0.51
CA HIS A 324 15.45 2.69 1.24
C HIS A 324 14.59 1.41 1.29
N VAL A 325 13.25 1.53 1.29
CA VAL A 325 12.33 0.37 1.25
C VAL A 325 12.46 -0.38 -0.09
N PHE A 326 12.54 0.35 -1.20
CA PHE A 326 12.73 -0.25 -2.53
C PHE A 326 14.10 -0.92 -2.66
N ASN A 327 15.15 -0.30 -2.11
CA ASN A 327 16.51 -0.87 -2.10
C ASN A 327 16.56 -2.16 -1.28
N ALA A 328 15.97 -2.17 -0.07
CA ALA A 328 15.90 -3.35 0.79
C ALA A 328 15.09 -4.48 0.12
N SER A 329 13.94 -4.15 -0.47
CA SER A 329 13.11 -5.10 -1.22
C SER A 329 13.87 -5.73 -2.39
N SER A 330 14.59 -4.91 -3.18
CA SER A 330 15.40 -5.39 -4.30
C SER A 330 16.56 -6.29 -3.85
N MET A 331 17.20 -5.99 -2.72
CA MET A 331 18.26 -6.81 -2.13
C MET A 331 17.72 -8.18 -1.69
N ILE A 332 16.58 -8.21 -0.99
CA ILE A 332 15.94 -9.47 -0.57
C ILE A 332 15.55 -10.30 -1.79
N ARG A 333 14.96 -9.70 -2.82
CA ARG A 333 14.61 -10.39 -4.05
C ARG A 333 15.83 -11.03 -4.73
N ARG A 334 16.97 -10.32 -4.78
CA ARG A 334 18.22 -10.89 -5.33
C ARG A 334 18.70 -12.08 -4.50
N ALA A 335 18.63 -11.97 -3.17
CA ALA A 335 18.99 -13.06 -2.26
C ALA A 335 18.09 -14.29 -2.45
N LEU A 336 16.79 -14.09 -2.65
CA LEU A 336 15.83 -15.18 -2.92
C LEU A 336 16.06 -15.90 -4.27
N LYS A 337 16.70 -15.23 -5.24
CA LYS A 337 17.08 -15.82 -6.53
C LYS A 337 18.38 -16.63 -6.50
N LEU A 338 19.13 -16.61 -5.38
CA LEU A 338 20.36 -17.40 -5.23
C LEU A 338 20.04 -18.91 -5.25
N PRO A 339 20.95 -19.75 -5.77
CA PRO A 339 20.82 -21.20 -5.70
C PRO A 339 20.64 -21.69 -4.26
N GLY A 340 19.83 -22.73 -4.05
CA GLY A 340 19.55 -23.29 -2.72
C GLY A 340 20.80 -23.66 -1.93
N ALA A 341 21.87 -24.12 -2.61
CA ALA A 341 23.16 -24.40 -1.99
C ALA A 341 23.81 -23.21 -1.27
N ILE A 342 23.57 -21.98 -1.76
CA ILE A 342 24.06 -20.73 -1.16
C ILE A 342 23.02 -20.19 -0.17
N ARG A 343 21.74 -20.27 -0.54
CA ARG A 343 20.65 -19.71 0.24
C ARG A 343 20.41 -20.43 1.56
N ARG A 344 20.47 -21.77 1.59
CA ARG A 344 20.25 -22.58 2.82
C ARG A 344 21.21 -22.24 3.96
N PRO A 345 22.54 -22.17 3.77
CA PRO A 345 23.46 -21.71 4.82
C PRO A 345 23.15 -20.29 5.30
N MET A 346 22.80 -19.39 4.38
CA MET A 346 22.44 -18.02 4.72
C MET A 346 21.19 -17.95 5.61
N ILE A 347 20.15 -18.74 5.31
CA ILE A 347 18.94 -18.83 6.12
C ILE A 347 19.26 -19.43 7.50
N TYR A 348 20.10 -20.46 7.56
CA TYR A 348 20.56 -21.04 8.83
C TYR A 348 21.23 -19.97 9.72
N PHE A 349 22.09 -19.15 9.12
CA PHE A 349 22.76 -18.04 9.82
C PHE A 349 21.77 -16.96 10.30
N LEU A 350 20.77 -16.64 9.50
CA LEU A 350 19.69 -15.72 9.88
C LEU A 350 18.88 -16.21 11.09
N ARG A 351 18.72 -17.52 11.26
CA ARG A 351 18.05 -18.11 12.42
C ARG A 351 18.87 -18.06 13.69
N THR A 352 20.20 -18.20 13.59
CA THR A 352 21.10 -18.22 14.75
C THR A 352 21.34 -16.83 15.34
N ILE A 353 21.06 -15.77 14.60
CA ILE A 353 21.23 -14.37 15.03
C ILE A 353 19.85 -13.67 15.02
N PRO A 354 19.08 -13.71 16.12
CA PRO A 354 17.71 -13.17 16.16
C PRO A 354 17.59 -11.67 15.86
N SER A 355 18.66 -10.90 16.02
CA SER A 355 18.70 -9.48 15.70
C SER A 355 18.72 -9.19 14.19
N LEU A 356 19.18 -10.12 13.36
CA LEU A 356 19.36 -9.91 11.93
C LEU A 356 18.03 -9.89 11.15
N PRO A 357 17.09 -10.84 11.36
CA PRO A 357 15.76 -10.75 10.78
C PRO A 357 15.00 -9.48 11.22
N LYS A 358 15.10 -9.10 12.51
CA LYS A 358 14.51 -7.86 13.04
C LYS A 358 15.06 -6.63 12.32
N TYR A 359 16.39 -6.59 12.11
CA TYR A 359 17.05 -5.50 11.38
C TYR A 359 16.59 -5.42 9.93
N LEU A 360 16.48 -6.56 9.23
CA LEU A 360 16.00 -6.62 7.84
C LEU A 360 14.54 -6.14 7.76
N VAL A 361 13.67 -6.62 8.63
CA VAL A 361 12.27 -6.16 8.68
C VAL A 361 12.21 -4.65 8.95
N LYS A 362 13.00 -4.13 9.88
CA LYS A 362 13.07 -2.69 10.14
C LYS A 362 13.54 -1.88 8.92
N ARG A 363 14.45 -2.42 8.12
CA ARG A 363 14.95 -1.79 6.88
C ARG A 363 13.92 -1.80 5.74
N THR A 364 13.00 -2.75 5.73
CA THR A 364 11.91 -2.80 4.73
C THR A 364 10.73 -1.88 5.09
N ARG A 365 10.72 -1.31 6.30
CA ARG A 365 9.69 -0.39 6.76
C ARG A 365 10.20 1.04 6.70
N GLY A 366 9.34 1.95 6.31
CA GLY A 366 9.67 3.36 6.28
C GLY A 366 9.68 3.98 7.69
N PHE A 367 10.19 5.22 7.84
CA PHE A 367 10.09 5.97 9.08
C PHE A 367 8.63 6.37 9.38
N ALA A 368 8.24 6.40 10.66
CA ALA A 368 6.90 6.82 11.07
C ALA A 368 6.52 8.20 10.52
N ALA A 369 5.27 8.32 10.05
CA ALA A 369 4.81 9.50 9.32
C ALA A 369 4.43 10.70 10.20
N LEU A 370 4.47 10.57 11.55
CA LEU A 370 3.94 11.57 12.51
C LEU A 370 4.48 12.99 12.31
N HIS A 371 5.76 13.15 11.96
CA HIS A 371 6.34 14.48 11.74
C HIS A 371 5.92 15.19 10.45
N LEU A 372 5.18 14.50 9.56
CA LEU A 372 4.73 15.12 8.32
C LEU A 372 3.56 16.07 8.51
N LEU A 373 2.73 15.85 9.53
CA LEU A 373 1.54 16.65 9.79
C LEU A 373 1.79 17.74 10.85
N GLU A 374 2.71 17.50 11.79
CA GLU A 374 3.00 18.43 12.91
C GLU A 374 3.77 19.67 12.50
N ASN A 375 4.58 19.63 11.45
CA ASN A 375 5.38 20.76 10.95
C ASN A 375 4.69 21.62 9.88
N SER A 376 3.38 21.44 9.63
CA SER A 376 2.60 22.39 8.86
C SER A 376 2.19 23.57 9.75
N PRO A 377 2.64 24.83 9.51
CA PRO A 377 2.36 25.98 10.36
C PRO A 377 0.88 26.32 10.54
N ASN A 378 -0.01 25.71 9.74
CA ASN A 378 -1.47 25.90 9.76
C ASN A 378 -2.25 24.59 9.63
N TRP A 379 -1.81 23.54 10.29
CA TRP A 379 -2.70 22.43 10.55
C TRP A 379 -3.79 22.95 11.50
N ASP A 380 -4.97 23.27 10.98
CA ASP A 380 -6.08 23.69 11.82
C ASP A 380 -6.52 22.51 12.69
N LYS A 381 -6.03 22.56 13.94
CA LYS A 381 -6.40 21.63 15.01
C LYS A 381 -7.90 21.58 15.25
N ASN A 382 -8.68 22.49 14.66
CA ASN A 382 -10.11 22.65 14.84
C ASN A 382 -10.94 21.96 13.74
N ALA A 383 -10.40 21.71 12.56
CA ALA A 383 -11.10 20.94 11.52
C ALA A 383 -11.33 19.48 11.94
N CYS A 384 -10.58 19.00 12.96
CA CYS A 384 -10.73 17.68 13.57
C CYS A 384 -11.00 17.76 15.10
N ARG A 385 -11.67 18.77 15.60
CA ARG A 385 -11.91 19.03 17.03
C ARG A 385 -12.68 17.95 17.80
N GLY A 386 -13.12 16.85 17.20
CA GLY A 386 -13.66 15.69 17.93
C GLY A 386 -12.61 14.67 18.41
N ALA A 387 -11.30 14.87 18.16
CA ALA A 387 -10.30 13.79 18.24
C ALA A 387 -9.26 13.94 19.38
N ARG A 388 -9.25 15.04 20.17
CA ARG A 388 -8.22 15.24 21.21
C ARG A 388 -8.58 14.81 22.62
N ASP A 389 -9.85 14.63 22.93
CA ASP A 389 -10.27 14.18 24.26
C ASP A 389 -10.47 12.66 24.25
N GLY A 390 -9.44 11.97 24.63
CA GLY A 390 -9.50 10.61 25.12
C GLY A 390 -9.11 9.50 24.18
N MET A 391 -7.90 9.48 23.65
CA MET A 391 -7.21 8.22 23.36
C MET A 391 -5.70 8.43 23.18
N ARG A 392 -4.99 8.56 24.28
CA ARG A 392 -3.73 7.83 24.39
C ARG A 392 -4.15 6.36 24.27
N ILE A 393 -3.93 5.75 23.11
CA ILE A 393 -3.87 4.29 23.02
C ILE A 393 -2.72 3.96 23.95
N GLY A 394 -3.03 3.44 25.14
CA GLY A 394 -2.06 3.13 26.17
C GLY A 394 -1.03 2.14 25.61
N PHE A 395 0.10 2.67 25.25
CA PHE A 395 1.35 1.93 25.31
C PHE A 395 1.75 2.00 26.78
N ASP A 396 1.10 1.21 27.64
CA ASP A 396 1.61 0.94 28.97
C ASP A 396 2.99 0.28 28.77
N GLN A 397 4.01 1.10 28.98
CA GLN A 397 5.30 0.61 29.42
C GLN A 397 5.08 0.06 30.84
N GLU A 398 4.69 -1.20 30.95
CA GLU A 398 5.00 -1.94 32.18
C GLU A 398 6.53 -2.02 32.28
N SER A 399 7.07 -1.18 33.14
CA SER A 399 8.40 -1.31 33.66
C SER A 399 8.56 -2.70 34.29
N ALA A 400 9.33 -3.55 33.66
CA ALA A 400 9.89 -4.72 34.32
C ALA A 400 11.02 -4.23 35.25
N ASP A 401 10.69 -3.94 36.50
CA ASP A 401 11.56 -4.06 37.66
C ASP A 401 10.95 -5.18 38.51
N ASP A 402 11.54 -6.38 38.42
CA ASP A 402 11.96 -7.33 39.45
C ASP A 402 12.44 -8.63 38.77
#